data_afd08903b2e0028a3417b3970a37a5fa
#
_entry.id   afd08903b2e0028a3417b3970a37a5fa
#
_cell.length_a   1.000
_cell.length_b   1.000
_cell.length_c   1.000
_cell.angle_alpha   90.00
_cell.angle_beta   90.00
_cell.angle_gamma   90.00
#
_symmetry.space_group_name_H-M   'P 1'
#
loop_
_entity.id
_entity.type
_entity.pdbx_description
1 polymer ?
#
loop_
_entity_poly.entity_id
_entity_poly.type
_entity_poly.pdbx_seq_one_letter_code
_entity_poly.pdbx_strand_id
1 'polypeptide(L)'
;MAETDARVNFDLPATLRKWPSLNNERLKEGRSAYLVFEGTLDECIKEYKTKPESSRHLYEIHTAPQPPLVTETLLGEHIVELARLRDFL
;
A
#
# COMPACT_ATOMS: atom_id res chain seq x y z
N MET A 1 17.10 -9.12 -20.35
CA MET A 1 16.86 -9.08 -20.06
C MET A 1 16.46 -8.69 -19.46
N ALA A 2 16.08 -8.54 -19.29
CA ALA A 2 15.74 -8.37 -18.72
C ALA A 2 15.15 -7.74 -18.33
N GLU A 3 15.11 -7.28 -18.37
CA GLU A 3 14.54 -6.60 -17.96
C GLU A 3 13.51 -6.73 -17.45
N THR A 4 13.07 -6.78 -17.47
CA THR A 4 12.00 -7.03 -16.97
C THR A 4 11.76 -7.02 -15.58
N ASP A 5 12.50 -7.15 -14.90
CA ASP A 5 12.60 -7.20 -13.57
C ASP A 5 12.02 -6.10 -12.83
N ALA A 6 11.86 -4.96 -13.35
CA ALA A 6 11.24 -3.83 -12.69
C ALA A 6 9.76 -3.71 -13.01
N ARG A 7 9.18 -4.73 -13.59
CA ARG A 7 7.79 -4.63 -13.98
C ARG A 7 6.84 -4.96 -12.84
N VAL A 8 5.91 -4.07 -12.61
CA VAL A 8 4.85 -4.26 -11.64
C VAL A 8 3.54 -3.94 -12.34
N ASN A 9 2.56 -4.81 -12.18
CA ASN A 9 1.25 -4.55 -12.73
C ASN A 9 0.44 -3.73 -11.72
N PHE A 10 0.36 -2.44 -11.97
CA PHE A 10 -0.35 -1.53 -11.07
C PHE A 10 -1.86 -1.56 -11.26
N ASP A 11 -2.35 -2.34 -12.23
CA ASP A 11 -3.78 -2.44 -12.49
C ASP A 11 -4.44 -3.61 -11.77
N LEU A 12 -3.68 -4.39 -11.03
CA LEU A 12 -4.25 -5.49 -10.26
C LEU A 12 -5.09 -4.97 -9.11
N PRO A 13 -6.14 -5.71 -8.72
CA PRO A 13 -6.98 -5.29 -7.60
C PRO A 13 -6.21 -5.17 -6.30
N ALA A 14 -6.58 -4.18 -5.49
CA ALA A 14 -5.95 -3.95 -4.21
C ALA A 14 -6.94 -3.26 -3.29
N THR A 15 -6.64 -3.28 -1.99
CA THR A 15 -7.43 -2.56 -1.01
C THR A 15 -6.52 -1.74 -0.14
N LEU A 16 -6.97 -0.55 0.22
CA LEU A 16 -6.30 0.30 1.19
C LEU A 16 -7.01 0.11 2.52
N ARG A 17 -6.26 -0.20 3.56
CA ARG A 17 -6.82 -0.48 4.88
C ARG A 17 -6.16 0.40 5.92
N LYS A 18 -6.89 0.66 7.00
CA LYS A 18 -6.40 1.50 8.08
C LYS A 18 -6.54 0.75 9.40
N TRP A 19 -5.52 0.83 10.24
CA TRP A 19 -5.58 0.24 11.58
C TRP A 19 -6.37 1.15 12.50
N PRO A 20 -7.23 0.58 13.35
CA PRO A 20 -7.84 1.37 14.43
C PRO A 20 -6.73 2.01 15.25
N SER A 21 -6.95 3.24 15.69
CA SER A 21 -5.90 3.97 16.38
C SER A 21 -6.44 4.74 17.57
N LEU A 22 -5.55 4.98 18.52
CA LEU A 22 -5.81 5.84 19.65
C LEU A 22 -4.56 6.65 19.87
N ASN A 23 -4.71 7.97 19.95
CA ASN A 23 -3.57 8.88 20.08
C ASN A 23 -2.58 8.67 18.95
N ASN A 24 -3.12 8.41 17.74
CA ASN A 24 -2.32 8.25 16.52
C ASN A 24 -1.40 7.02 16.57
N GLU A 25 -1.75 6.03 17.38
CA GLU A 25 -1.02 4.76 17.46
C GLU A 25 -1.96 3.61 17.19
N ARG A 26 -1.42 2.57 16.54
CA ARG A 26 -2.23 1.40 16.19
C ARG A 26 -2.72 0.68 17.44
N LEU A 27 -4.00 0.34 17.42
CA LEU A 27 -4.58 -0.56 18.44
C LEU A 27 -4.45 -1.98 17.89
N LYS A 28 -3.57 -2.77 18.51
CA LYS A 28 -3.23 -4.08 17.94
C LYS A 28 -4.00 -5.23 18.52
N GLU A 29 -4.37 -5.14 19.78
CA GLU A 29 -5.00 -6.29 20.46
C GLU A 29 -6.39 -6.56 19.91
N GLY A 30 -6.56 -7.78 19.39
CA GLY A 30 -7.86 -8.19 18.88
C GLY A 30 -8.37 -7.37 17.73
N ARG A 31 -7.50 -6.64 17.04
CA ARG A 31 -7.89 -5.73 15.99
C ARG A 31 -7.19 -6.07 14.70
N SER A 32 -7.78 -5.65 13.60
CA SER A 32 -7.16 -5.76 12.28
C SER A 32 -7.50 -4.50 11.51
N ALA A 33 -6.76 -4.29 10.41
CA ALA A 33 -6.98 -3.12 9.57
C ALA A 33 -8.33 -3.25 8.87
N TYR A 34 -9.08 -2.16 8.83
CA TYR A 34 -10.39 -2.16 8.17
C TYR A 34 -10.31 -1.47 6.81
N LEU A 35 -11.24 -1.85 5.94
CA LEU A 35 -11.26 -1.36 4.56
C LEU A 35 -11.57 0.12 4.51
N VAL A 36 -10.75 0.87 3.76
CA VAL A 36 -10.93 2.29 3.54
C VAL A 36 -11.23 2.58 2.08
N PHE A 37 -10.57 1.89 1.17
CA PHE A 37 -10.68 2.15 -0.25
C PHE A 37 -10.38 0.88 -1.02
N GLU A 38 -11.06 0.68 -2.12
CA GLU A 38 -10.91 -0.49 -2.95
C GLU A 38 -10.77 -0.07 -4.40
N GLY A 39 -9.77 -0.61 -5.09
CA GLY A 39 -9.53 -0.27 -6.48
C GLY A 39 -8.32 -1.02 -7.00
N THR A 40 -7.62 -0.41 -7.96
CA THR A 40 -6.38 -0.99 -8.44
C THR A 40 -5.24 -0.62 -7.50
N LEU A 41 -4.11 -1.32 -7.65
CA LEU A 41 -2.93 -0.98 -6.86
C LEU A 41 -2.55 0.48 -7.07
N ASP A 42 -2.59 0.96 -8.32
CA ASP A 42 -2.28 2.36 -8.62
C ASP A 42 -3.21 3.31 -7.89
N GLU A 43 -4.51 3.00 -7.90
CA GLU A 43 -5.49 3.84 -7.24
C GLU A 43 -5.32 3.84 -5.74
N CYS A 44 -4.97 2.69 -5.17
CA CYS A 44 -4.72 2.61 -3.73
C CYS A 44 -3.49 3.41 -3.32
N ILE A 45 -2.45 3.38 -4.15
CA ILE A 45 -1.25 4.18 -3.89
C ILE A 45 -1.60 5.67 -3.92
N LYS A 46 -2.39 6.09 -4.92
CA LYS A 46 -2.80 7.49 -5.01
C LYS A 46 -3.63 7.90 -3.79
N GLU A 47 -4.55 7.04 -3.38
CA GLU A 47 -5.39 7.32 -2.23
C GLU A 47 -4.55 7.42 -0.96
N TYR A 48 -3.57 6.52 -0.81
CA TYR A 48 -2.65 6.57 0.32
C TYR A 48 -1.94 7.92 0.40
N LYS A 49 -1.53 8.46 -0.76
CA LYS A 49 -0.78 9.71 -0.78
C LYS A 49 -1.63 10.92 -0.42
N THR A 50 -2.96 10.79 -0.41
CA THR A 50 -3.82 11.88 0.03
C THR A 50 -3.90 11.97 1.55
N LYS A 51 -3.42 10.96 2.27
CA LYS A 51 -3.50 10.95 3.72
C LYS A 51 -2.40 11.80 4.33
N PRO A 52 -2.68 12.44 5.49
CA PRO A 52 -1.64 13.25 6.16
C PRO A 52 -0.45 12.36 6.52
N GLU A 53 0.76 12.93 6.39
CA GLU A 53 1.96 12.17 6.70
C GLU A 53 1.94 11.65 8.13
N SER A 54 1.37 12.41 9.04
CA SER A 54 1.34 12.02 10.45
C SER A 54 0.50 10.79 10.72
N SER A 55 -0.39 10.41 9.78
CA SER A 55 -1.24 9.25 9.97
C SER A 55 -0.96 8.13 8.97
N ARG A 56 -0.01 8.32 8.05
CA ARG A 56 0.25 7.31 7.04
C ARG A 56 0.71 5.97 7.60
N HIS A 57 1.35 5.98 8.75
CA HIS A 57 1.79 4.74 9.39
C HIS A 57 0.63 3.85 9.82
N LEU A 58 -0.58 4.38 9.82
CA LEU A 58 -1.77 3.60 10.18
C LEU A 58 -2.36 2.86 9.00
N TYR A 59 -1.88 3.10 7.79
CA TYR A 59 -2.44 2.53 6.57
C TYR A 59 -1.57 1.44 6.00
N GLU A 60 -2.20 0.52 5.27
CA GLU A 60 -1.48 -0.51 4.53
C GLU A 60 -2.31 -0.88 3.31
N ILE A 61 -1.65 -1.44 2.30
CA ILE A 61 -2.32 -1.88 1.08
C ILE A 61 -2.21 -3.39 1.00
N HIS A 62 -3.33 -4.06 0.73
CA HIS A 62 -3.36 -5.49 0.51
C HIS A 62 -3.59 -5.73 -0.97
N THR A 63 -2.79 -6.59 -1.58
CA THR A 63 -2.84 -6.85 -3.01
C THR A 63 -2.32 -8.24 -3.30
N ALA A 64 -2.56 -8.72 -4.52
CA ALA A 64 -1.96 -9.98 -4.95
C ALA A 64 -0.44 -9.79 -5.04
N PRO A 65 0.35 -10.71 -4.50
CA PRO A 65 1.80 -10.55 -4.53
C PRO A 65 2.35 -10.64 -5.95
N GLN A 66 3.39 -9.87 -6.21
CA GLN A 66 4.11 -9.89 -7.48
C GLN A 66 5.61 -9.96 -7.16
N PRO A 67 6.10 -11.13 -6.75
CA PRO A 67 7.50 -11.24 -6.37
C PRO A 67 8.43 -10.85 -7.52
N PRO A 68 9.58 -10.31 -7.21
CA PRO A 68 10.07 -10.05 -5.86
C PRO A 68 9.69 -8.67 -5.33
N LEU A 69 9.05 -7.82 -6.14
CA LEU A 69 8.87 -6.41 -5.80
C LEU A 69 7.63 -6.11 -4.97
N VAL A 70 6.57 -6.89 -5.14
CA VAL A 70 5.30 -6.61 -4.46
C VAL A 70 4.94 -7.76 -3.55
N THR A 71 4.83 -7.47 -2.26
CA THR A 71 4.36 -8.46 -1.28
C THR A 71 2.85 -8.30 -1.10
N GLU A 72 2.26 -9.28 -0.43
CA GLU A 72 0.81 -9.29 -0.21
C GLU A 72 0.34 -8.10 0.62
N THR A 73 1.15 -7.68 1.58
CA THR A 73 0.84 -6.54 2.43
C THR A 73 1.92 -5.50 2.27
N LEU A 74 1.52 -4.28 1.88
CA LEU A 74 2.45 -3.20 1.64
C LEU A 74 2.34 -2.16 2.74
N LEU A 75 3.45 -1.86 3.39
CA LEU A 75 3.51 -0.86 4.45
C LEU A 75 4.12 0.42 3.91
N GLY A 76 4.13 1.46 4.75
CA GLY A 76 4.46 2.81 4.30
C GLY A 76 5.69 2.94 3.43
N GLU A 77 6.82 2.39 3.87
CA GLU A 77 8.05 2.52 3.10
C GLU A 77 7.95 1.82 1.76
N HIS A 78 7.33 0.65 1.76
CA HIS A 78 7.17 -0.11 0.53
C HIS A 78 6.24 0.62 -0.45
N ILE A 79 5.17 1.23 0.08
CA ILE A 79 4.25 1.98 -0.76
C ILE A 79 4.97 3.16 -1.41
N VAL A 80 5.81 3.86 -0.65
CA VAL A 80 6.57 4.99 -1.18
C VAL A 80 7.52 4.53 -2.28
N GLU A 81 8.18 3.39 -2.08
CA GLU A 81 9.09 2.86 -3.08
C GLU A 81 8.34 2.50 -4.37
N LEU A 82 7.19 1.87 -4.23
CA LEU A 82 6.40 1.52 -5.40
C LEU A 82 5.87 2.76 -6.12
N ALA A 83 5.52 3.79 -5.37
CA ALA A 83 5.07 5.05 -5.98
C ALA A 83 6.18 5.67 -6.82
N ARG A 84 7.41 5.62 -6.33
CA ARG A 84 8.55 6.12 -7.09
C ARG A 84 8.79 5.30 -8.34
N LEU A 85 8.69 3.98 -8.22
CA LEU A 85 8.85 3.10 -9.37
C LEU A 85 7.80 3.40 -10.42
N ARG A 86 6.55 3.58 -9.99
CA ARG A 86 5.47 3.89 -10.92
C ARG A 86 5.74 5.20 -11.66
N ASP A 87 6.21 6.22 -10.95
CA ASP A 87 6.49 7.51 -11.58
C ASP A 87 7.67 7.41 -12.55
N PHE A 88 8.58 6.47 -12.28
CA PHE A 88 9.76 6.27 -13.14
C PHE A 88 9.36 5.54 -14.42
N LEU A 89 8.41 4.62 -14.32
CA LEU A 89 7.98 3.86 -15.48
C LEU A 89 7.02 4.66 -16.34
#